data_5eedbe4fa157ce54ebf51c4a522db6f5
#
_entry.id   5eedbe4fa157ce54ebf51c4a522db6f5
#
_cell.length_a   1.000
_cell.length_b   1.000
_cell.length_c   1.000
_cell.angle_alpha   90.00
_cell.angle_beta   90.00
_cell.angle_gamma   90.00
#
_symmetry.space_group_name_H-M   'P 1'
#
loop_
_entity.id
_entity.type
_entity.pdbx_description
1 polymer ?
#
loop_
_entity_poly.entity_id
_entity_poly.type
_entity_poly.pdbx_seq_one_letter_code
_entity_poly.pdbx_strand_id
1 'polypeptide(L)'
;MVRACRVEQQVTGVTEAYISFMVDPFTAGVRIMLAEFGGVDVEALAGTSGALRCAIVEPKIEVITAKVRELTKGLTFNIECALNDAGIRLAHAFIGAELSLLEINPLFVRPDGSWIAGDAKIITDDNAMFRQSGLRALLDSRAIAYPEADRKERHGCDYVVVDPDGEIGLLTTGAGLSMMLIDELREVGLRPYNFLDVRTGGLRGNPARLISVLEWIAEGPRVKVLLVNIFAGITDLGEFSRLLIESFSRVPQLDVPIVARLVGTNVESAREILALRDISLFTDLDKAITQVRKHLLHA
;
A
#
# COMPACT_ATOMS: atom_id res chain seq x y z
N MET A 1 -13.83 -13.11 11.85
CA MET A 1 -13.77 -14.58 11.60
C MET A 1 -12.34 -14.93 11.19
N VAL A 2 -11.67 -15.85 11.89
CA VAL A 2 -10.32 -16.30 11.52
C VAL A 2 -10.45 -17.18 10.28
N ARG A 3 -9.80 -16.81 9.16
CA ARG A 3 -9.90 -17.54 7.89
C ARG A 3 -8.79 -18.59 7.72
N ALA A 4 -7.66 -18.40 8.38
CA ALA A 4 -6.53 -19.34 8.36
C ALA A 4 -5.66 -19.14 9.60
N CYS A 5 -4.92 -20.18 10.00
CA CYS A 5 -3.84 -20.07 10.98
C CYS A 5 -2.58 -20.73 10.40
N ARG A 6 -1.42 -20.22 10.76
CA ARG A 6 -0.13 -20.79 10.43
C ARG A 6 0.30 -21.65 11.61
N VAL A 7 0.66 -22.90 11.33
CA VAL A 7 1.18 -23.83 12.32
C VAL A 7 2.66 -24.03 12.04
N GLU A 8 3.49 -23.77 13.04
CA GLU A 8 4.95 -23.87 12.94
C GLU A 8 5.50 -24.72 14.09
N GLN A 9 6.70 -25.27 13.87
CA GLN A 9 7.43 -25.94 14.93
C GLN A 9 7.86 -24.95 15.99
N GLN A 10 7.58 -25.27 17.25
CA GLN A 10 8.06 -24.44 18.38
C GLN A 10 9.59 -24.48 18.46
N VAL A 11 10.20 -23.31 18.49
CA VAL A 11 11.65 -23.15 18.74
C VAL A 11 11.87 -23.00 20.24
N THR A 12 12.71 -23.88 20.81
CA THR A 12 13.00 -23.89 22.25
C THR A 12 14.50 -23.74 22.51
N GLY A 13 14.88 -23.30 23.73
CA GLY A 13 16.28 -23.16 24.14
C GLY A 13 17.05 -22.09 23.38
N VAL A 14 16.37 -21.02 22.98
CA VAL A 14 16.93 -19.90 22.22
C VAL A 14 16.89 -18.60 23.01
N THR A 15 17.78 -17.68 22.65
CA THR A 15 17.70 -16.26 23.01
C THR A 15 17.11 -15.50 21.84
N GLU A 16 16.32 -14.49 22.12
CA GLU A 16 15.75 -13.63 21.11
C GLU A 16 16.66 -12.41 20.87
N ALA A 17 16.94 -12.11 19.63
CA ALA A 17 17.68 -10.93 19.21
C ALA A 17 16.90 -10.16 18.16
N TYR A 18 17.39 -8.98 17.81
CA TYR A 18 16.79 -8.10 16.82
C TYR A 18 17.80 -7.62 15.78
N ILE A 19 17.40 -7.54 14.53
CA ILE A 19 18.16 -6.88 13.48
C ILE A 19 17.26 -6.28 12.41
N SER A 20 17.57 -5.06 11.96
CA SER A 20 16.90 -4.44 10.82
C SER A 20 17.82 -3.59 9.97
N PHE A 21 17.42 -3.45 8.71
CA PHE A 21 17.97 -2.53 7.72
C PHE A 21 16.82 -1.70 7.14
N MET A 22 16.99 -0.39 7.06
CA MET A 22 15.98 0.52 6.56
C MET A 22 16.64 1.64 5.75
N VAL A 23 16.02 2.05 4.65
CA VAL A 23 16.42 3.26 3.94
C VAL A 23 16.20 4.47 4.84
N ASP A 24 17.22 5.30 5.01
CA ASP A 24 17.11 6.59 5.68
C ASP A 24 16.98 7.70 4.62
N PRO A 25 15.78 8.29 4.46
CA PRO A 25 15.53 9.27 3.40
C PRO A 25 16.23 10.61 3.63
N PHE A 26 16.58 10.94 4.88
CA PHE A 26 17.22 12.22 5.20
C PHE A 26 18.69 12.25 4.81
N THR A 27 19.38 11.11 4.92
CA THR A 27 20.82 10.99 4.62
C THR A 27 21.07 10.26 3.31
N ALA A 28 20.02 9.73 2.65
CA ALA A 28 20.12 8.80 1.53
C ALA A 28 21.01 7.58 1.86
N GLY A 29 20.97 7.14 3.11
CA GLY A 29 21.76 6.06 3.67
C GLY A 29 20.95 4.83 4.03
N VAL A 30 21.63 3.83 4.58
CA VAL A 30 21.02 2.65 5.18
C VAL A 30 21.19 2.72 6.69
N ARG A 31 20.09 2.75 7.41
CA ARG A 31 20.03 2.63 8.85
C ARG A 31 20.08 1.16 9.23
N ILE A 32 21.07 0.79 10.04
CA ILE A 32 21.24 -0.55 10.63
C ILE A 32 20.88 -0.44 12.08
N MET A 33 20.02 -1.32 12.57
CA MET A 33 19.70 -1.43 13.99
C MET A 33 19.81 -2.87 14.43
N LEU A 34 20.36 -3.12 15.61
CA LEU A 34 20.45 -4.45 16.23
C LEU A 34 20.45 -4.38 17.75
N ALA A 35 19.92 -5.44 18.39
CA ALA A 35 19.88 -5.58 19.83
C ALA A 35 20.02 -7.05 20.26
N GLU A 36 20.51 -7.27 21.48
CA GLU A 36 20.62 -8.60 22.11
C GLU A 36 19.26 -9.17 22.57
N PHE A 37 18.18 -8.44 22.40
CA PHE A 37 16.82 -8.87 22.73
C PHE A 37 15.88 -8.56 21.57
N GLY A 38 14.94 -9.47 21.35
CA GLY A 38 13.90 -9.38 20.34
C GLY A 38 12.52 -9.69 20.93
N GLY A 39 11.51 -9.78 20.06
CA GLY A 39 10.14 -10.12 20.46
C GLY A 39 9.42 -9.02 21.24
N VAL A 40 10.01 -7.83 21.36
CA VAL A 40 9.47 -6.65 22.05
C VAL A 40 9.31 -5.48 21.08
N ASP A 41 8.53 -4.50 21.50
CA ASP A 41 8.43 -3.22 20.79
C ASP A 41 9.78 -2.49 20.85
N VAL A 42 10.50 -2.51 19.72
CA VAL A 42 11.85 -1.92 19.60
C VAL A 42 11.79 -0.40 19.72
N GLU A 43 10.66 0.23 19.41
CA GLU A 43 10.47 1.68 19.60
C GLU A 43 10.49 2.04 21.09
N ALA A 44 9.97 1.17 21.96
CA ALA A 44 10.06 1.34 23.40
C ALA A 44 11.51 1.21 23.93
N LEU A 45 12.38 0.47 23.22
CA LEU A 45 13.79 0.30 23.60
C LEU A 45 14.66 1.50 23.19
N ALA A 46 14.24 2.32 22.24
CA ALA A 46 14.98 3.49 21.76
C ALA A 46 15.27 4.52 22.87
N GLY A 47 14.48 4.50 23.96
CA GLY A 47 14.68 5.32 25.16
C GLY A 47 15.69 4.74 26.16
N THR A 48 16.14 3.47 26.01
CA THR A 48 17.05 2.82 26.95
C THR A 48 18.48 2.88 26.43
N SER A 49 19.33 3.67 27.08
CA SER A 49 20.74 3.88 26.68
C SER A 49 21.48 2.56 26.55
N GLY A 50 22.02 2.28 25.34
CA GLY A 50 22.88 1.12 25.07
C GLY A 50 22.15 -0.18 24.70
N ALA A 51 20.82 -0.23 24.80
CA ALA A 51 20.04 -1.43 24.48
C ALA A 51 19.97 -1.67 22.95
N LEU A 52 19.86 -0.62 22.17
CA LEU A 52 19.79 -0.65 20.73
C LEU A 52 21.09 -0.06 20.12
N ARG A 53 21.80 -0.85 19.33
CA ARG A 53 22.94 -0.38 18.56
C ARG A 53 22.47 0.06 17.18
N CYS A 54 22.83 1.28 16.80
CA CYS A 54 22.35 1.90 15.54
C CYS A 54 23.48 2.60 14.82
N ALA A 55 23.46 2.53 13.50
CA ALA A 55 24.31 3.33 12.61
C ALA A 55 23.63 3.61 11.28
N ILE A 56 24.00 4.72 10.63
CA ILE A 56 23.59 5.02 9.27
C ILE A 56 24.87 5.04 8.42
N VAL A 57 24.81 4.35 7.27
CA VAL A 57 25.97 4.19 6.38
C VAL A 57 25.58 4.34 4.92
N GLU A 58 26.57 4.50 4.04
CA GLU A 58 26.33 4.47 2.58
C GLU A 58 25.70 3.14 2.14
N PRO A 59 24.79 3.14 1.13
CA PRO A 59 24.15 1.93 0.60
C PRO A 59 25.11 1.08 -0.26
N LYS A 60 26.25 0.73 0.29
CA LYS A 60 27.28 -0.13 -0.31
C LYS A 60 27.47 -1.36 0.56
N ILE A 61 27.45 -2.54 -0.06
CA ILE A 61 27.47 -3.82 0.65
C ILE A 61 28.68 -3.95 1.58
N GLU A 62 29.84 -3.50 1.11
CA GLU A 62 31.10 -3.57 1.86
C GLU A 62 31.05 -2.66 3.11
N VAL A 63 30.44 -1.49 2.99
CA VAL A 63 30.30 -0.53 4.09
C VAL A 63 29.29 -1.04 5.11
N ILE A 64 28.13 -1.55 4.64
CA ILE A 64 27.10 -2.13 5.49
C ILE A 64 27.64 -3.32 6.28
N THR A 65 28.30 -4.27 5.60
CA THR A 65 28.84 -5.47 6.25
C THR A 65 29.96 -5.17 7.22
N ALA A 66 30.83 -4.19 6.89
CA ALA A 66 31.86 -3.71 7.83
C ALA A 66 31.22 -3.09 9.09
N LYS A 67 30.15 -2.29 8.93
CA LYS A 67 29.44 -1.69 10.07
C LYS A 67 28.70 -2.73 10.90
N VAL A 68 28.09 -3.75 10.28
CA VAL A 68 27.51 -4.89 11.02
C VAL A 68 28.53 -5.54 11.93
N ARG A 69 29.74 -5.86 11.39
CA ARG A 69 30.83 -6.42 12.19
C ARG A 69 31.28 -5.52 13.35
N GLU A 70 31.25 -4.21 13.15
CA GLU A 70 31.57 -3.25 14.20
C GLU A 70 30.48 -3.22 15.27
N LEU A 71 29.21 -3.15 14.87
CA LEU A 71 28.06 -3.07 15.78
C LEU A 71 27.85 -4.35 16.59
N THR A 72 28.26 -5.51 16.07
CA THR A 72 28.11 -6.79 16.80
C THR A 72 29.22 -7.03 17.81
N LYS A 73 30.36 -6.35 17.74
CA LYS A 73 31.50 -6.54 18.64
C LYS A 73 31.12 -6.33 20.11
N GLY A 74 31.54 -7.30 20.96
CA GLY A 74 31.36 -7.24 22.42
C GLY A 74 29.94 -7.51 22.88
N LEU A 75 29.08 -8.07 22.01
CA LEU A 75 27.85 -8.73 22.44
C LEU A 75 28.16 -10.10 23.06
N THR A 76 27.17 -10.73 23.64
CA THR A 76 27.29 -12.12 24.12
C THR A 76 27.72 -13.03 22.96
N PHE A 77 28.71 -13.88 23.14
CA PHE A 77 29.41 -14.59 22.05
C PHE A 77 28.50 -15.26 21.02
N ASN A 78 27.50 -16.03 21.45
CA ASN A 78 26.54 -16.67 20.53
C ASN A 78 25.67 -15.65 19.76
N ILE A 79 25.29 -14.55 20.41
CA ILE A 79 24.53 -13.46 19.79
C ILE A 79 25.40 -12.68 18.83
N GLU A 80 26.66 -12.40 19.19
CA GLU A 80 27.64 -11.77 18.27
C GLU A 80 27.78 -12.59 16.99
N CYS A 81 28.01 -13.91 17.12
CA CYS A 81 28.13 -14.81 15.98
C CYS A 81 26.86 -14.80 15.11
N ALA A 82 25.71 -14.95 15.73
CA ALA A 82 24.41 -14.99 15.04
C ALA A 82 24.10 -13.68 14.30
N LEU A 83 24.19 -12.54 15.00
CA LEU A 83 23.88 -11.22 14.42
C LEU A 83 24.90 -10.82 13.34
N ASN A 84 26.16 -11.23 13.47
CA ASN A 84 27.17 -10.98 12.45
C ASN A 84 26.88 -11.79 11.16
N ASP A 85 26.63 -13.10 11.27
CA ASP A 85 26.28 -13.94 10.10
C ASP A 85 24.95 -13.52 9.48
N ALA A 86 23.91 -13.35 10.29
CA ALA A 86 22.60 -12.88 9.84
C ALA A 86 22.73 -11.50 9.16
N GLY A 87 23.40 -10.54 9.80
CA GLY A 87 23.55 -9.19 9.30
C GLY A 87 24.25 -9.12 7.94
N ILE A 88 25.28 -9.93 7.72
CA ILE A 88 25.97 -10.02 6.43
C ILE A 88 25.03 -10.57 5.35
N ARG A 89 24.34 -11.68 5.62
CA ARG A 89 23.39 -12.30 4.66
C ARG A 89 22.22 -11.38 4.36
N LEU A 90 21.63 -10.75 5.38
CA LEU A 90 20.50 -9.86 5.24
C LEU A 90 20.89 -8.55 4.53
N ALA A 91 22.12 -8.04 4.72
CA ALA A 91 22.64 -6.91 3.96
C ALA A 91 22.69 -7.19 2.45
N HIS A 92 23.14 -8.40 2.06
CA HIS A 92 23.11 -8.82 0.66
C HIS A 92 21.68 -8.92 0.12
N ALA A 93 20.74 -9.46 0.91
CA ALA A 93 19.33 -9.54 0.54
C ALA A 93 18.71 -8.14 0.41
N PHE A 94 18.97 -7.24 1.37
CA PHE A 94 18.46 -5.88 1.40
C PHE A 94 18.88 -5.08 0.15
N ILE A 95 20.17 -5.08 -0.17
CA ILE A 95 20.69 -4.37 -1.35
C ILE A 95 20.27 -5.07 -2.64
N GLY A 96 20.43 -6.41 -2.72
CA GLY A 96 20.18 -7.16 -3.95
C GLY A 96 18.71 -7.18 -4.37
N ALA A 97 17.80 -7.19 -3.41
CA ALA A 97 16.36 -7.11 -3.65
C ALA A 97 15.81 -5.68 -3.63
N GLU A 98 16.66 -4.67 -3.44
CA GLU A 98 16.29 -3.26 -3.40
C GLU A 98 15.13 -2.99 -2.43
N LEU A 99 15.33 -3.44 -1.18
CA LEU A 99 14.31 -3.31 -0.13
C LEU A 99 14.36 -1.92 0.50
N SER A 100 13.22 -1.40 0.93
CA SER A 100 13.13 -0.20 1.76
C SER A 100 13.17 -0.52 3.27
N LEU A 101 12.73 -1.72 3.66
CA LEU A 101 12.84 -2.28 5.00
C LEU A 101 13.09 -3.78 4.95
N LEU A 102 13.99 -4.26 5.79
CA LEU A 102 14.14 -5.67 6.16
C LEU A 102 14.35 -5.76 7.66
N GLU A 103 13.46 -6.45 8.35
CA GLU A 103 13.48 -6.60 9.81
C GLU A 103 13.26 -8.05 10.18
N ILE A 104 14.05 -8.55 11.14
CA ILE A 104 13.84 -9.84 11.79
C ILE A 104 13.61 -9.59 13.28
N ASN A 105 12.41 -9.89 13.76
CA ASN A 105 12.01 -9.66 15.16
C ASN A 105 10.93 -10.67 15.62
N PRO A 106 11.31 -11.70 16.42
CA PRO A 106 12.66 -12.01 16.88
C PRO A 106 13.55 -12.76 15.88
N LEU A 107 14.85 -12.58 16.02
CA LEU A 107 15.85 -13.49 15.50
C LEU A 107 16.20 -14.47 16.64
N PHE A 108 15.83 -15.73 16.50
CA PHE A 108 16.13 -16.77 17.48
C PHE A 108 17.59 -17.21 17.37
N VAL A 109 18.34 -17.08 18.46
CA VAL A 109 19.75 -17.46 18.55
C VAL A 109 19.92 -18.68 19.40
N ARG A 110 20.58 -19.73 18.88
CA ARG A 110 20.91 -20.95 19.60
C ARG A 110 22.21 -20.81 20.36
N PRO A 111 22.47 -21.69 21.36
CA PRO A 111 23.72 -21.68 22.13
C PRO A 111 24.99 -21.83 21.26
N ASP A 112 24.89 -22.48 20.12
CA ASP A 112 25.99 -22.68 19.15
C ASP A 112 26.22 -21.48 18.22
N GLY A 113 25.43 -20.40 18.37
CA GLY A 113 25.50 -19.21 17.52
C GLY A 113 24.79 -19.35 16.19
N SER A 114 24.13 -20.48 15.91
CA SER A 114 23.21 -20.57 14.76
C SER A 114 21.93 -19.81 15.04
N TRP A 115 21.21 -19.41 13.97
CA TRP A 115 20.02 -18.58 14.11
C TRP A 115 18.86 -19.02 13.21
N ILE A 116 17.66 -18.60 13.60
CA ILE A 116 16.41 -18.77 12.84
C ILE A 116 15.68 -17.43 12.83
N ALA A 117 15.20 -17.00 11.68
CA ALA A 117 14.27 -15.89 11.60
C ALA A 117 12.91 -16.33 12.19
N GLY A 118 12.51 -15.77 13.32
CA GLY A 118 11.24 -16.07 13.96
C GLY A 118 10.10 -15.38 13.26
N ASP A 119 10.25 -14.09 13.00
CA ASP A 119 9.38 -13.29 12.15
C ASP A 119 10.21 -12.37 11.26
N ALA A 120 9.73 -12.12 10.04
CA ALA A 120 10.39 -11.28 9.05
C ALA A 120 9.42 -10.29 8.44
N LYS A 121 9.75 -9.00 8.54
CA LYS A 121 9.04 -7.93 7.86
C LYS A 121 9.90 -7.39 6.74
N ILE A 122 9.37 -7.45 5.52
CA ILE A 122 10.06 -7.00 4.30
C ILE A 122 9.15 -6.02 3.58
N ILE A 123 9.71 -4.85 3.23
CA ILE A 123 9.04 -3.87 2.37
C ILE A 123 9.93 -3.65 1.15
N THR A 124 9.37 -3.92 -0.02
CA THR A 124 10.03 -3.71 -1.31
C THR A 124 9.98 -2.23 -1.71
N ASP A 125 10.88 -1.80 -2.57
CA ASP A 125 10.70 -0.55 -3.31
C ASP A 125 9.85 -0.82 -4.55
N ASP A 126 8.63 -0.29 -4.59
CA ASP A 126 7.72 -0.44 -5.73
C ASP A 126 8.33 0.06 -7.04
N ASN A 127 9.21 1.07 -6.97
CA ASN A 127 9.91 1.59 -8.15
C ASN A 127 11.01 0.65 -8.67
N ALA A 128 11.44 -0.33 -7.87
CA ALA A 128 12.42 -1.34 -8.25
C ALA A 128 11.77 -2.62 -8.83
N MET A 129 10.47 -2.85 -8.59
CA MET A 129 9.78 -4.11 -8.92
C MET A 129 9.88 -4.50 -10.40
N PHE A 130 9.98 -3.55 -11.33
CA PHE A 130 10.09 -3.86 -12.76
C PHE A 130 11.39 -4.61 -13.13
N ARG A 131 12.43 -4.53 -12.31
CA ARG A 131 13.73 -5.22 -12.48
C ARG A 131 13.96 -6.35 -11.48
N GLN A 132 13.06 -6.54 -10.51
CA GLN A 132 13.13 -7.60 -9.48
C GLN A 132 12.25 -8.80 -9.86
N SER A 133 12.67 -9.55 -10.89
CA SER A 133 11.90 -10.67 -11.45
C SER A 133 11.56 -11.76 -10.43
N GLY A 134 12.45 -12.04 -9.48
CA GLY A 134 12.22 -13.02 -8.42
C GLY A 134 11.13 -12.61 -7.43
N LEU A 135 11.13 -11.33 -7.02
CA LEU A 135 10.08 -10.78 -6.15
C LEU A 135 8.75 -10.71 -6.89
N ARG A 136 8.76 -10.33 -8.16
CA ARG A 136 7.57 -10.33 -9.01
C ARG A 136 6.96 -11.72 -9.12
N ALA A 137 7.75 -12.75 -9.41
CA ALA A 137 7.28 -14.14 -9.47
C ALA A 137 6.69 -14.60 -8.12
N LEU A 138 7.27 -14.18 -7.01
CA LEU A 138 6.75 -14.46 -5.68
C LEU A 138 5.40 -13.78 -5.45
N LEU A 139 5.24 -12.51 -5.82
CA LEU A 139 3.98 -11.76 -5.75
C LEU A 139 2.91 -12.41 -6.63
N ASP A 140 3.22 -12.75 -7.88
CA ASP A 140 2.31 -13.43 -8.80
C ASP A 140 1.81 -14.76 -8.23
N SER A 141 2.69 -15.53 -7.57
CA SER A 141 2.32 -16.80 -6.92
C SER A 141 1.43 -16.60 -5.68
N ARG A 142 1.32 -15.39 -5.17
CA ARG A 142 0.59 -15.00 -3.96
C ARG A 142 -0.50 -13.96 -4.22
N ALA A 143 -0.87 -13.71 -5.48
CA ALA A 143 -1.85 -12.70 -5.89
C ALA A 143 -3.16 -12.77 -5.08
N ILE A 144 -3.66 -13.98 -4.79
CA ILE A 144 -4.86 -14.19 -3.98
C ILE A 144 -4.67 -13.73 -2.52
N ALA A 145 -3.45 -13.84 -1.98
CA ALA A 145 -3.13 -13.41 -0.61
C ALA A 145 -2.89 -11.90 -0.51
N TYR A 146 -2.44 -11.28 -1.61
CA TYR A 146 -2.10 -9.85 -1.69
C TYR A 146 -2.79 -9.15 -2.88
N PRO A 147 -4.14 -9.15 -2.91
CA PRO A 147 -4.90 -8.67 -4.07
C PRO A 147 -4.67 -7.18 -4.36
N GLU A 148 -4.39 -6.37 -3.35
CA GLU A 148 -4.12 -4.94 -3.53
C GLU A 148 -2.79 -4.70 -4.24
N ALA A 149 -1.74 -5.43 -3.85
CA ALA A 149 -0.43 -5.35 -4.49
C ALA A 149 -0.48 -5.85 -5.94
N ASP A 150 -1.19 -6.95 -6.20
CA ASP A 150 -1.41 -7.49 -7.55
C ASP A 150 -2.17 -6.49 -8.44
N ARG A 151 -3.25 -5.88 -7.92
CA ARG A 151 -4.03 -4.84 -8.64
C ARG A 151 -3.16 -3.62 -8.98
N LYS A 152 -2.35 -3.15 -8.02
CA LYS A 152 -1.43 -2.03 -8.22
C LYS A 152 -0.41 -2.32 -9.33
N GLU A 153 0.20 -3.49 -9.29
CA GLU A 153 1.21 -3.90 -10.27
C GLU A 153 0.61 -4.03 -11.69
N ARG A 154 -0.54 -4.68 -11.83
CA ARG A 154 -1.17 -4.94 -13.13
C ARG A 154 -1.85 -3.73 -13.74
N HIS A 155 -2.47 -2.90 -12.93
CA HIS A 155 -3.35 -1.81 -13.42
C HIS A 155 -2.80 -0.41 -13.13
N GLY A 156 -1.73 -0.28 -12.31
CA GLY A 156 -1.07 0.99 -12.01
C GLY A 156 -1.95 1.97 -11.23
N CYS A 157 -2.88 1.47 -10.40
CA CYS A 157 -3.72 2.27 -9.52
C CYS A 157 -3.78 1.62 -8.12
N ASP A 158 -4.03 2.43 -7.11
CA ASP A 158 -4.18 1.96 -5.73
C ASP A 158 -5.68 1.79 -5.41
N TYR A 159 -6.10 0.58 -5.04
CA TYR A 159 -7.48 0.24 -4.71
C TYR A 159 -7.55 -0.63 -3.45
N VAL A 160 -8.36 -0.19 -2.49
CA VAL A 160 -8.56 -0.89 -1.20
C VAL A 160 -10.04 -0.86 -0.83
N VAL A 161 -10.61 -2.00 -0.41
CA VAL A 161 -11.95 -2.04 0.18
C VAL A 161 -11.86 -1.58 1.63
N VAL A 162 -12.46 -0.44 1.94
CA VAL A 162 -12.40 0.18 3.29
C VAL A 162 -13.59 -0.18 4.17
N ASP A 163 -14.74 -0.50 3.58
CA ASP A 163 -15.93 -0.99 4.25
C ASP A 163 -16.67 -1.99 3.34
N PRO A 164 -16.59 -3.31 3.61
CA PRO A 164 -17.27 -4.31 2.78
C PRO A 164 -18.81 -4.15 2.70
N ASP A 165 -19.39 -3.45 3.66
CA ASP A 165 -20.82 -3.11 3.69
C ASP A 165 -21.09 -1.67 3.21
N GLY A 166 -20.12 -1.01 2.64
CA GLY A 166 -20.22 0.36 2.12
C GLY A 166 -21.22 0.46 0.97
N GLU A 167 -21.96 1.57 0.92
CA GLU A 167 -23.03 1.80 -0.05
C GLU A 167 -22.60 2.74 -1.19
N ILE A 168 -21.42 3.37 -1.07
CA ILE A 168 -20.92 4.36 -2.04
C ILE A 168 -19.62 3.84 -2.66
N GLY A 169 -19.68 3.48 -3.94
CA GLY A 169 -18.47 3.25 -4.72
C GLY A 169 -17.75 4.56 -5.02
N LEU A 170 -16.44 4.61 -4.83
CA LEU A 170 -15.63 5.80 -5.08
C LEU A 170 -14.73 5.60 -6.29
N LEU A 171 -14.84 6.51 -7.28
CA LEU A 171 -13.90 6.67 -8.38
C LEU A 171 -13.19 8.02 -8.21
N THR A 172 -11.96 7.99 -7.76
CA THR A 172 -11.20 9.16 -7.32
C THR A 172 -9.78 9.18 -7.88
N THR A 173 -9.14 10.35 -7.86
CA THR A 173 -7.72 10.52 -8.20
C THR A 173 -7.01 11.32 -7.12
N GLY A 174 -5.75 10.93 -6.81
CA GLY A 174 -4.96 11.54 -5.75
C GLY A 174 -5.26 10.94 -4.38
N ALA A 175 -4.28 10.25 -3.78
CA ALA A 175 -4.45 9.52 -2.53
C ALA A 175 -4.97 10.42 -1.39
N GLY A 176 -4.40 11.62 -1.22
CA GLY A 176 -4.83 12.56 -0.17
C GLY A 176 -6.27 13.04 -0.33
N LEU A 177 -6.69 13.34 -1.58
CA LEU A 177 -8.07 13.73 -1.88
C LEU A 177 -9.05 12.59 -1.61
N SER A 178 -8.67 11.36 -1.93
CA SER A 178 -9.48 10.17 -1.70
C SER A 178 -9.68 9.88 -0.21
N MET A 179 -8.61 10.02 0.58
CA MET A 179 -8.68 9.86 2.04
C MET A 179 -9.57 10.93 2.68
N MET A 180 -9.36 12.21 2.32
CA MET A 180 -10.20 13.32 2.80
C MET A 180 -11.69 13.08 2.45
N LEU A 181 -11.98 12.64 1.22
CA LEU A 181 -13.36 12.35 0.82
C LEU A 181 -14.01 11.24 1.65
N ILE A 182 -13.25 10.20 1.98
CA ILE A 182 -13.73 9.11 2.86
C ILE A 182 -14.09 9.66 4.24
N ASP A 183 -13.24 10.53 4.81
CA ASP A 183 -13.47 11.13 6.12
C ASP A 183 -14.70 12.05 6.10
N GLU A 184 -14.84 12.93 5.10
CA GLU A 184 -16.01 13.79 4.91
C GLU A 184 -17.33 12.99 4.78
N LEU A 185 -17.31 11.90 4.01
CA LEU A 185 -18.50 11.04 3.88
C LEU A 185 -18.86 10.37 5.21
N ARG A 186 -17.86 9.88 5.97
CA ARG A 186 -18.09 9.25 7.27
C ARG A 186 -18.57 10.23 8.33
N GLU A 187 -18.05 11.46 8.35
CA GLU A 187 -18.48 12.50 9.27
C GLU A 187 -19.99 12.80 9.14
N VAL A 188 -20.51 12.73 7.93
CA VAL A 188 -21.94 12.91 7.66
C VAL A 188 -22.75 11.60 7.71
N GLY A 189 -22.18 10.51 8.23
CA GLY A 189 -22.86 9.23 8.43
C GLY A 189 -23.02 8.37 7.17
N LEU A 190 -22.29 8.65 6.10
CA LEU A 190 -22.30 7.89 4.87
C LEU A 190 -21.18 6.83 4.87
N ARG A 191 -21.38 5.72 4.13
CA ARG A 191 -20.49 4.56 4.15
C ARG A 191 -19.82 4.36 2.79
N PRO A 192 -18.60 4.88 2.57
CA PRO A 192 -17.81 4.59 1.37
C PRO A 192 -17.35 3.13 1.37
N TYR A 193 -17.44 2.47 0.20
CA TYR A 193 -17.05 1.08 0.00
C TYR A 193 -15.53 0.94 -0.14
N ASN A 194 -14.91 1.80 -0.95
CA ASN A 194 -13.51 1.67 -1.32
C ASN A 194 -12.74 2.98 -1.25
N PHE A 195 -11.42 2.86 -1.08
CA PHE A 195 -10.43 3.86 -1.45
C PHE A 195 -9.95 3.60 -2.87
N LEU A 196 -9.66 4.65 -3.63
CA LEU A 196 -9.07 4.56 -4.96
C LEU A 196 -8.18 5.77 -5.27
N ASP A 197 -7.03 5.52 -5.88
CA ASP A 197 -6.30 6.53 -6.67
C ASP A 197 -6.10 6.00 -8.09
N VAL A 198 -6.95 6.44 -9.02
CA VAL A 198 -6.96 5.94 -10.42
C VAL A 198 -5.81 6.49 -11.26
N ARG A 199 -5.12 7.54 -10.80
CA ARG A 199 -4.01 8.20 -11.51
C ARG A 199 -4.40 8.57 -12.95
N THR A 200 -5.35 9.50 -13.10
CA THR A 200 -5.98 9.87 -14.39
C THR A 200 -4.99 10.23 -15.51
N GLY A 201 -3.84 10.85 -15.20
CA GLY A 201 -2.80 11.17 -16.19
C GLY A 201 -2.22 9.95 -16.94
N GLY A 202 -2.46 8.73 -16.45
CA GLY A 202 -2.03 7.49 -17.09
C GLY A 202 -3.07 6.84 -18.04
N LEU A 203 -4.26 7.41 -18.18
CA LEU A 203 -5.33 6.81 -19.02
C LEU A 203 -5.04 6.91 -20.51
N ARG A 204 -4.50 8.02 -21.00
CA ARG A 204 -4.06 8.24 -22.40
C ARG A 204 -5.07 7.73 -23.44
N GLY A 205 -6.35 8.03 -23.26
CA GLY A 205 -7.42 7.58 -24.16
C GLY A 205 -7.80 6.09 -24.05
N ASN A 206 -7.25 5.34 -23.09
CA ASN A 206 -7.54 3.92 -22.93
C ASN A 206 -8.48 3.69 -21.72
N PRO A 207 -9.68 3.11 -21.95
CA PRO A 207 -10.66 2.87 -20.89
C PRO A 207 -10.33 1.66 -20.01
N ALA A 208 -9.36 0.81 -20.36
CA ALA A 208 -9.13 -0.49 -19.70
C ALA A 208 -8.97 -0.37 -18.18
N ARG A 209 -8.22 0.64 -17.68
CA ARG A 209 -8.05 0.85 -16.24
C ARG A 209 -9.36 1.23 -15.55
N LEU A 210 -10.17 2.10 -16.19
CA LEU A 210 -11.47 2.49 -15.64
C LEU A 210 -12.43 1.31 -15.61
N ILE A 211 -12.43 0.46 -16.65
CA ILE A 211 -13.22 -0.77 -16.69
C ILE A 211 -12.87 -1.66 -15.51
N SER A 212 -11.59 -1.99 -15.32
CA SER A 212 -11.14 -2.82 -14.18
C SER A 212 -11.55 -2.24 -12.82
N VAL A 213 -11.41 -0.92 -12.65
CA VAL A 213 -11.82 -0.24 -11.41
C VAL A 213 -13.33 -0.35 -11.18
N LEU A 214 -14.14 -0.14 -12.21
CA LEU A 214 -15.60 -0.26 -12.12
C LEU A 214 -16.03 -1.71 -11.84
N GLU A 215 -15.34 -2.71 -12.40
CA GLU A 215 -15.55 -4.13 -12.09
C GLU A 215 -15.28 -4.42 -10.60
N TRP A 216 -14.20 -3.89 -10.02
CA TRP A 216 -13.91 -4.06 -8.60
C TRP A 216 -14.92 -3.35 -7.70
N ILE A 217 -15.42 -2.18 -8.10
CA ILE A 217 -16.50 -1.49 -7.37
C ILE A 217 -17.79 -2.31 -7.44
N ALA A 218 -18.06 -2.95 -8.56
CA ALA A 218 -19.22 -3.83 -8.74
C ALA A 218 -19.16 -5.10 -7.89
N GLU A 219 -17.99 -5.50 -7.37
CA GLU A 219 -17.86 -6.58 -6.40
C GLU A 219 -18.52 -6.24 -5.04
N GLY A 220 -18.76 -4.95 -4.76
CA GLY A 220 -19.39 -4.47 -3.53
C GLY A 220 -20.88 -4.77 -3.50
N PRO A 221 -21.35 -5.72 -2.65
CA PRO A 221 -22.73 -6.23 -2.69
C PRO A 221 -23.77 -5.21 -2.25
N ARG A 222 -23.35 -4.11 -1.63
CA ARG A 222 -24.23 -3.05 -1.12
C ARG A 222 -24.01 -1.70 -1.78
N VAL A 223 -23.17 -1.62 -2.79
CA VAL A 223 -22.95 -0.38 -3.54
C VAL A 223 -24.24 0.01 -4.27
N LYS A 224 -24.74 1.20 -3.97
CA LYS A 224 -26.01 1.75 -4.49
C LYS A 224 -25.83 3.03 -5.30
N VAL A 225 -24.67 3.65 -5.20
CA VAL A 225 -24.32 4.88 -5.93
C VAL A 225 -22.82 4.93 -6.19
N LEU A 226 -22.42 5.44 -7.36
CA LEU A 226 -21.03 5.72 -7.71
C LEU A 226 -20.77 7.23 -7.57
N LEU A 227 -19.86 7.61 -6.67
CA LEU A 227 -19.36 8.98 -6.59
C LEU A 227 -18.03 9.09 -7.32
N VAL A 228 -18.04 9.80 -8.43
CA VAL A 228 -16.84 10.16 -9.20
C VAL A 228 -16.34 11.50 -8.71
N ASN A 229 -15.17 11.54 -8.07
CA ASN A 229 -14.58 12.78 -7.57
C ASN A 229 -13.17 12.98 -8.12
N ILE A 230 -13.06 13.78 -9.17
CA ILE A 230 -11.82 14.07 -9.88
C ILE A 230 -11.48 15.55 -9.75
N PHE A 231 -10.31 15.82 -9.20
CA PHE A 231 -9.70 17.14 -9.19
C PHE A 231 -8.38 17.06 -9.97
N ALA A 232 -8.38 17.52 -11.21
CA ALA A 232 -7.25 17.31 -12.11
C ALA A 232 -6.94 18.55 -12.95
N GLY A 233 -5.79 19.15 -12.73
CA GLY A 233 -5.30 20.29 -13.51
C GLY A 233 -4.70 19.91 -14.86
N ILE A 234 -4.26 18.67 -15.04
CA ILE A 234 -3.55 18.19 -16.24
C ILE A 234 -4.44 17.32 -17.13
N THR A 235 -5.42 16.64 -16.55
CA THR A 235 -6.33 15.76 -17.29
C THR A 235 -7.45 16.57 -17.98
N ASP A 236 -7.68 16.34 -19.26
CA ASP A 236 -8.85 16.86 -19.98
C ASP A 236 -10.10 16.15 -19.47
N LEU A 237 -10.98 16.89 -18.80
CA LEU A 237 -12.20 16.32 -18.21
C LEU A 237 -13.24 15.91 -19.24
N GLY A 238 -13.23 16.50 -20.44
CA GLY A 238 -14.08 16.07 -21.53
C GLY A 238 -13.67 14.69 -22.06
N GLU A 239 -12.36 14.47 -22.27
CA GLU A 239 -11.84 13.14 -22.63
C GLU A 239 -12.11 12.11 -21.52
N PHE A 240 -11.82 12.47 -20.27
CA PHE A 240 -12.12 11.61 -19.12
C PHE A 240 -13.60 11.19 -19.08
N SER A 241 -14.53 12.14 -19.31
CA SER A 241 -15.97 11.86 -19.28
C SER A 241 -16.40 10.90 -20.41
N ARG A 242 -15.82 10.99 -21.61
CA ARG A 242 -16.06 10.02 -22.68
C ARG A 242 -15.58 8.62 -22.27
N LEU A 243 -14.36 8.52 -21.74
CA LEU A 243 -13.81 7.25 -21.26
C LEU A 243 -14.63 6.66 -20.11
N LEU A 244 -15.13 7.49 -19.19
CA LEU A 244 -16.00 7.07 -18.10
C LEU A 244 -17.30 6.45 -18.62
N ILE A 245 -18.00 7.14 -19.53
CA ILE A 245 -19.23 6.65 -20.13
C ILE A 245 -19.00 5.33 -20.89
N GLU A 246 -17.93 5.27 -21.69
CA GLU A 246 -17.54 4.06 -22.40
C GLU A 246 -17.27 2.91 -21.43
N SER A 247 -16.50 3.16 -20.37
CA SER A 247 -16.17 2.15 -19.36
C SER A 247 -17.40 1.66 -18.62
N PHE A 248 -18.29 2.58 -18.21
CA PHE A 248 -19.52 2.23 -17.52
C PHE A 248 -20.44 1.35 -18.38
N SER A 249 -20.52 1.62 -19.70
CA SER A 249 -21.31 0.79 -20.61
C SER A 249 -20.77 -0.64 -20.78
N ARG A 250 -19.50 -0.87 -20.46
CA ARG A 250 -18.84 -2.19 -20.51
C ARG A 250 -18.91 -2.97 -19.18
N VAL A 251 -19.46 -2.36 -18.14
CA VAL A 251 -19.59 -2.98 -16.79
C VAL A 251 -21.07 -2.96 -16.39
N PRO A 252 -21.95 -3.72 -17.07
CA PRO A 252 -23.39 -3.68 -16.85
C PRO A 252 -23.80 -4.21 -15.48
N GLN A 253 -22.93 -4.94 -14.78
CA GLN A 253 -23.15 -5.39 -13.40
C GLN A 253 -23.12 -4.24 -12.38
N LEU A 254 -22.55 -3.08 -12.71
CA LEU A 254 -22.57 -1.87 -11.90
C LEU A 254 -23.70 -0.95 -12.39
N ASP A 255 -24.94 -1.36 -12.17
CA ASP A 255 -26.14 -0.60 -12.54
C ASP A 255 -26.59 0.29 -11.38
N VAL A 256 -25.86 1.38 -11.17
CA VAL A 256 -26.13 2.33 -10.07
C VAL A 256 -26.08 3.77 -10.58
N PRO A 257 -26.82 4.71 -9.94
CA PRO A 257 -26.70 6.13 -10.24
C PRO A 257 -25.26 6.65 -10.11
N ILE A 258 -24.87 7.56 -11.00
CA ILE A 258 -23.57 8.23 -10.97
C ILE A 258 -23.74 9.67 -10.51
N VAL A 259 -22.97 10.07 -9.50
CA VAL A 259 -22.81 11.47 -9.10
C VAL A 259 -21.39 11.89 -9.45
N ALA A 260 -21.20 12.86 -10.33
CA ALA A 260 -19.91 13.34 -10.77
C ALA A 260 -19.57 14.70 -10.14
N ARG A 261 -18.45 14.77 -9.42
CA ARG A 261 -17.82 16.04 -9.06
C ARG A 261 -16.48 16.11 -9.80
N LEU A 262 -16.42 17.01 -10.77
CA LEU A 262 -15.22 17.20 -11.60
C LEU A 262 -14.77 18.66 -11.52
N VAL A 263 -13.49 18.87 -11.22
CA VAL A 263 -12.85 20.20 -11.16
C VAL A 263 -11.54 20.15 -11.92
N GLY A 264 -11.39 20.98 -12.95
CA GLY A 264 -10.17 21.01 -13.76
C GLY A 264 -10.40 21.51 -15.18
N THR A 265 -9.47 21.14 -16.06
CA THR A 265 -9.43 21.60 -17.46
C THR A 265 -10.61 21.03 -18.27
N ASN A 266 -11.27 21.86 -19.06
CA ASN A 266 -12.39 21.50 -19.95
C ASN A 266 -13.62 20.95 -19.21
N VAL A 267 -13.94 21.45 -18.02
CA VAL A 267 -15.08 21.02 -17.21
C VAL A 267 -16.44 21.25 -17.93
N GLU A 268 -16.59 22.27 -18.74
CA GLU A 268 -17.83 22.51 -19.49
C GLU A 268 -18.06 21.44 -20.57
N SER A 269 -17.01 21.02 -21.28
CA SER A 269 -17.11 19.87 -22.18
C SER A 269 -17.50 18.58 -21.44
N ALA A 270 -16.95 18.36 -20.25
CA ALA A 270 -17.37 17.24 -19.41
C ALA A 270 -18.86 17.32 -19.04
N ARG A 271 -19.36 18.51 -18.71
CA ARG A 271 -20.76 18.75 -18.38
C ARG A 271 -21.70 18.37 -19.51
N GLU A 272 -21.38 18.81 -20.73
CA GLU A 272 -22.17 18.49 -21.93
C GLU A 272 -22.19 16.98 -22.19
N ILE A 273 -21.05 16.32 -22.10
CA ILE A 273 -20.91 14.88 -22.35
C ILE A 273 -21.69 14.06 -21.31
N LEU A 274 -21.56 14.39 -20.03
CA LEU A 274 -22.24 13.66 -18.94
C LEU A 274 -23.77 13.88 -18.98
N ALA A 275 -24.22 15.06 -19.39
CA ALA A 275 -25.66 15.36 -19.54
C ALA A 275 -26.34 14.47 -20.58
N LEU A 276 -25.63 13.96 -21.60
CA LEU A 276 -26.17 13.00 -22.57
C LEU A 276 -26.55 11.65 -21.95
N ARG A 277 -26.16 11.40 -20.72
CA ARG A 277 -26.45 10.18 -19.95
C ARG A 277 -27.14 10.48 -18.63
N ASP A 278 -27.77 11.65 -18.51
CA ASP A 278 -28.48 12.13 -17.31
C ASP A 278 -27.57 12.15 -16.03
N ILE A 279 -26.24 12.24 -16.21
CA ILE A 279 -25.30 12.34 -15.12
C ILE A 279 -25.08 13.82 -14.76
N SER A 280 -25.50 14.19 -13.55
CA SER A 280 -25.29 15.55 -13.02
C SER A 280 -23.85 15.79 -12.63
N LEU A 281 -23.24 16.88 -13.17
CA LEU A 281 -21.90 17.32 -12.82
C LEU A 281 -21.96 18.45 -11.80
N PHE A 282 -21.23 18.27 -10.69
CA PHE A 282 -21.01 19.23 -9.62
C PHE A 282 -19.56 19.71 -9.62
N THR A 283 -19.33 20.94 -9.20
CA THR A 283 -17.99 21.45 -8.85
C THR A 283 -17.82 21.55 -7.33
N ASP A 284 -18.92 21.69 -6.63
CA ASP A 284 -19.03 21.81 -5.18
C ASP A 284 -19.21 20.42 -4.53
N LEU A 285 -18.44 20.14 -3.47
CA LEU A 285 -18.43 18.83 -2.82
C LEU A 285 -19.70 18.59 -2.01
N ASP A 286 -20.19 19.61 -1.28
CA ASP A 286 -21.39 19.45 -0.42
C ASP A 286 -22.63 19.18 -1.25
N LYS A 287 -22.74 19.82 -2.44
CA LYS A 287 -23.81 19.53 -3.39
C LYS A 287 -23.73 18.12 -3.94
N ALA A 288 -22.53 17.64 -4.25
CA ALA A 288 -22.33 16.26 -4.69
C ALA A 288 -22.72 15.26 -3.60
N ILE A 289 -22.28 15.47 -2.36
CA ILE A 289 -22.64 14.64 -1.20
C ILE A 289 -24.17 14.67 -0.95
N THR A 290 -24.78 15.84 -1.08
CA THR A 290 -26.25 15.97 -0.95
C THR A 290 -26.96 15.14 -2.01
N GLN A 291 -26.46 15.10 -3.24
CA GLN A 291 -27.03 14.28 -4.31
C GLN A 291 -26.84 12.77 -4.06
N VAL A 292 -25.68 12.38 -3.56
CA VAL A 292 -25.41 10.99 -3.12
C VAL A 292 -26.46 10.54 -2.09
N ARG A 293 -26.70 11.36 -1.06
CA ARG A 293 -27.74 11.08 -0.04
C ARG A 293 -29.13 10.87 -0.65
N LYS A 294 -29.51 11.71 -1.62
CA LYS A 294 -30.81 11.55 -2.28
C LYS A 294 -30.94 10.19 -2.96
N HIS A 295 -29.91 9.74 -3.67
CA HIS A 295 -29.91 8.41 -4.30
C HIS A 295 -30.02 7.28 -3.27
N LEU A 296 -29.30 7.37 -2.14
CA LEU A 296 -29.36 6.36 -1.09
C LEU A 296 -30.71 6.27 -0.38
N LEU A 297 -31.48 7.37 -0.33
CA LEU A 297 -32.83 7.39 0.26
C LEU A 297 -33.90 6.79 -0.66
N HIS A 298 -33.63 6.69 -1.97
CA HIS A 298 -34.55 6.19 -2.98
C HIS A 298 -34.18 4.80 -3.52
N ALA A 299 -33.04 4.23 -3.07
CA ALA A 299 -32.55 2.88 -3.39
C ALA A 299 -32.90 1.86 -2.29
#